data_3be4d64ac3be23ee5cf29f20e5337bb8
#
_entry.id   3be4d64ac3be23ee5cf29f20e5337bb8
#
_cell.length_a   1.000
_cell.length_b   1.000
_cell.length_c   1.000
_cell.angle_alpha   90.00
_cell.angle_beta   90.00
_cell.angle_gamma   90.00
#
_symmetry.space_group_name_H-M   'P 1'
#
loop_
_entity.id
_entity.type
_entity.pdbx_description
1 polymer ?
#
loop_
_entity_poly.entity_id
_entity_poly.type
_entity_poly.pdbx_seq_one_letter_code
_entity_poly.pdbx_strand_id
1 'polypeptide(L)'
;MHHLFVSKGYGSTTIADIASAAGVAVETVYAAFRNKQTLLRQVWYVSFRGDETDSRLWDRPEIRAVIAEPDLTRRFRAQAAVYPAVFRRITPLLLMLQGAAANQPDAAAMLAEFDERRLDAATKYARAAAATGQLATGEDECRDVLWATLDGALWHQLVAERGWVRRAIRVLARPAVGLHIGKGLDPGMPGRASASSARLG
;
A
#
# COMPACT_ATOMS: atom_id res chain seq x y z
N MET A 1 -7.95 11.09 -17.37
CA MET A 1 -8.80 10.03 -16.78
C MET A 1 -8.61 9.90 -15.26
N HIS A 2 -7.40 9.80 -14.73
CA HIS A 2 -7.13 9.77 -13.28
C HIS A 2 -7.89 10.88 -12.51
N HIS A 3 -7.77 12.13 -12.94
CA HIS A 3 -8.41 13.28 -12.30
C HIS A 3 -9.95 13.17 -12.24
N LEU A 4 -10.60 12.61 -13.26
CA LEU A 4 -12.05 12.43 -13.26
C LEU A 4 -12.53 11.50 -12.15
N PHE A 5 -11.87 10.35 -11.98
CA PHE A 5 -12.21 9.42 -10.90
C PHE A 5 -11.99 10.03 -9.53
N VAL A 6 -10.88 10.74 -9.34
CA VAL A 6 -10.57 11.38 -8.05
C VAL A 6 -11.54 12.52 -7.73
N SER A 7 -11.91 13.35 -8.71
CA SER A 7 -12.77 14.52 -8.48
C SER A 7 -14.26 14.20 -8.40
N LYS A 8 -14.77 13.28 -9.22
CA LYS A 8 -16.18 12.90 -9.24
C LYS A 8 -16.52 11.69 -8.38
N GLY A 9 -15.52 10.88 -8.02
CA GLY A 9 -15.72 9.59 -7.37
C GLY A 9 -16.07 8.46 -8.35
N TYR A 10 -15.92 7.21 -7.91
CA TYR A 10 -16.17 6.03 -8.75
C TYR A 10 -17.62 5.95 -9.24
N GLY A 11 -18.59 6.08 -8.32
CA GLY A 11 -20.02 5.94 -8.66
C GLY A 11 -20.49 6.96 -9.69
N SER A 12 -20.09 8.22 -9.52
CA SER A 12 -20.55 9.36 -10.32
C SER A 12 -19.79 9.53 -11.66
N THR A 13 -18.68 8.83 -11.86
CA THR A 13 -17.92 8.88 -13.11
C THR A 13 -18.56 7.92 -14.12
N THR A 14 -19.03 8.45 -15.27
CA THR A 14 -19.61 7.66 -16.36
C THR A 14 -18.62 7.46 -17.51
N ILE A 15 -18.88 6.46 -18.36
CA ILE A 15 -18.11 6.27 -19.61
C ILE A 15 -18.27 7.49 -20.54
N ALA A 16 -19.45 8.13 -20.55
CA ALA A 16 -19.69 9.35 -21.32
C ALA A 16 -18.80 10.52 -20.84
N ASP A 17 -18.63 10.70 -19.52
CA ASP A 17 -17.69 11.70 -18.98
C ASP A 17 -16.27 11.45 -19.44
N ILE A 18 -15.86 10.18 -19.42
CA ILE A 18 -14.50 9.76 -19.80
C ILE A 18 -14.27 9.97 -21.31
N ALA A 19 -15.24 9.60 -22.16
CA ALA A 19 -15.19 9.80 -23.59
C ALA A 19 -15.11 11.29 -23.94
N SER A 20 -15.96 12.09 -23.30
CA SER A 20 -15.95 13.56 -23.45
C SER A 20 -14.59 14.16 -23.06
N ALA A 21 -14.04 13.78 -21.91
CA ALA A 21 -12.74 14.27 -21.44
C ALA A 21 -11.56 13.81 -22.32
N ALA A 22 -11.70 12.68 -23.00
CA ALA A 22 -10.71 12.15 -23.94
C ALA A 22 -10.88 12.66 -25.37
N GLY A 23 -11.98 13.35 -25.68
CA GLY A 23 -12.29 13.83 -27.03
C GLY A 23 -12.59 12.70 -28.04
N VAL A 24 -13.16 11.58 -27.55
CA VAL A 24 -13.47 10.40 -28.37
C VAL A 24 -14.96 10.01 -28.23
N ALA A 25 -15.45 9.17 -29.14
CA ALA A 25 -16.81 8.61 -29.06
C ALA A 25 -16.90 7.61 -27.88
N VAL A 26 -18.09 7.47 -27.30
CA VAL A 26 -18.38 6.51 -26.21
C VAL A 26 -18.07 5.08 -26.64
N GLU A 27 -18.40 4.74 -27.88
CA GLU A 27 -18.14 3.44 -28.50
C GLU A 27 -16.65 3.11 -28.53
N THR A 28 -15.80 4.11 -28.76
CA THR A 28 -14.33 3.95 -28.74
C THR A 28 -13.85 3.53 -27.35
N VAL A 29 -14.41 4.13 -26.29
CA VAL A 29 -14.05 3.76 -24.91
C VAL A 29 -14.52 2.33 -24.59
N TYR A 30 -15.75 1.95 -25.00
CA TYR A 30 -16.25 0.59 -24.81
C TYR A 30 -15.42 -0.45 -25.59
N ALA A 31 -15.04 -0.13 -26.82
CA ALA A 31 -14.19 -1.02 -27.63
C ALA A 31 -12.84 -1.27 -26.98
N ALA A 32 -12.24 -0.24 -26.35
CA ALA A 32 -10.94 -0.35 -25.70
C ALA A 32 -10.98 -1.03 -24.32
N PHE A 33 -12.01 -0.74 -23.51
CA PHE A 33 -12.00 -1.10 -22.08
C PHE A 33 -13.18 -1.96 -21.63
N ARG A 34 -14.15 -2.24 -22.47
CA ARG A 34 -15.38 -3.00 -22.20
C ARG A 34 -16.29 -2.38 -21.11
N ASN A 35 -15.73 -1.98 -19.97
CA ASN A 35 -16.47 -1.39 -18.85
C ASN A 35 -15.60 -0.43 -18.01
N LYS A 36 -16.26 0.31 -17.12
CA LYS A 36 -15.63 1.29 -16.22
C LYS A 36 -14.60 0.65 -15.29
N GLN A 37 -14.86 -0.55 -14.80
CA GLN A 37 -13.95 -1.27 -13.88
C GLN A 37 -12.62 -1.58 -14.57
N THR A 38 -12.65 -2.14 -15.78
CA THR A 38 -11.46 -2.45 -16.56
C THR A 38 -10.65 -1.19 -16.88
N LEU A 39 -11.34 -0.09 -17.22
CA LEU A 39 -10.70 1.20 -17.45
C LEU A 39 -10.03 1.73 -16.16
N LEU A 40 -10.73 1.72 -15.03
CA LEU A 40 -10.13 2.17 -13.76
C LEU A 40 -8.94 1.30 -13.35
N ARG A 41 -9.00 -0.01 -13.56
CA ARG A 41 -7.87 -0.92 -13.35
C ARG A 41 -6.66 -0.50 -14.19
N GLN A 42 -6.86 -0.13 -15.46
CA GLN A 42 -5.78 0.38 -16.31
C GLN A 42 -5.23 1.73 -15.81
N VAL A 43 -6.11 2.65 -15.41
CA VAL A 43 -5.69 3.93 -14.80
C VAL A 43 -4.86 3.69 -13.54
N TRP A 44 -5.24 2.72 -12.70
CA TRP A 44 -4.46 2.34 -11.52
C TRP A 44 -3.06 1.85 -11.90
N TYR A 45 -2.95 0.91 -12.86
CA TYR A 45 -1.65 0.38 -13.24
C TYR A 45 -0.72 1.42 -13.89
N VAL A 46 -1.26 2.30 -14.74
CA VAL A 46 -0.49 3.42 -15.29
C VAL A 46 -0.02 4.35 -14.17
N SER A 47 -0.91 4.69 -13.22
CA SER A 47 -0.57 5.52 -12.07
C SER A 47 0.48 4.86 -11.17
N PHE A 48 0.36 3.55 -10.94
CA PHE A 48 1.30 2.79 -10.13
C PHE A 48 2.69 2.75 -10.78
N ARG A 49 2.76 2.45 -12.08
CA ARG A 49 4.01 2.44 -12.83
C ARG A 49 4.60 3.84 -13.03
N GLY A 50 3.75 4.84 -13.21
CA GLY A 50 4.13 6.23 -13.48
C GLY A 50 4.38 6.54 -14.95
N ASP A 51 4.20 5.57 -15.82
CA ASP A 51 4.31 5.69 -17.28
C ASP A 51 3.40 4.65 -17.96
N GLU A 52 3.27 4.79 -19.28
CA GLU A 52 2.44 3.91 -20.12
C GLU A 52 3.20 2.66 -20.61
N THR A 53 4.44 2.44 -20.19
CA THR A 53 5.20 1.26 -20.58
C THR A 53 4.57 0.00 -20.00
N ASP A 54 4.58 -1.10 -20.74
CA ASP A 54 4.03 -2.38 -20.28
C ASP A 54 5.04 -3.20 -19.43
N SER A 55 6.15 -2.58 -19.03
CA SER A 55 7.15 -3.23 -18.19
C SER A 55 6.60 -3.49 -16.80
N ARG A 56 6.71 -4.75 -16.33
CA ARG A 56 6.33 -5.10 -14.96
C ARG A 56 7.22 -4.35 -13.97
N LEU A 57 6.66 -3.95 -12.83
CA LEU A 57 7.44 -3.25 -11.79
C LEU A 57 8.74 -3.99 -11.43
N TRP A 58 8.66 -5.33 -11.31
CA TRP A 58 9.78 -6.19 -10.96
C TRP A 58 10.90 -6.25 -12.00
N ASP A 59 10.60 -5.89 -13.24
CA ASP A 59 11.57 -5.88 -14.35
C ASP A 59 12.31 -4.56 -14.49
N ARG A 60 11.90 -3.54 -13.74
CA ARG A 60 12.50 -2.22 -13.76
C ARG A 60 13.89 -2.22 -13.14
N PRO A 61 14.86 -1.53 -13.75
CA PRO A 61 16.23 -1.50 -13.25
C PRO A 61 16.34 -1.06 -11.79
N GLU A 62 15.55 -0.04 -11.38
CA GLU A 62 15.55 0.47 -10.01
C GLU A 62 15.04 -0.55 -8.99
N ILE A 63 14.05 -1.36 -9.34
CA ILE A 63 13.52 -2.42 -8.46
C ILE A 63 14.49 -3.61 -8.41
N ARG A 64 15.06 -3.97 -9.55
CA ARG A 64 16.11 -5.02 -9.59
C ARG A 64 17.32 -4.63 -8.75
N ALA A 65 17.75 -3.36 -8.82
CA ALA A 65 18.84 -2.86 -7.99
C ALA A 65 18.53 -2.92 -6.50
N VAL A 66 17.28 -2.61 -6.09
CA VAL A 66 16.82 -2.77 -4.70
C VAL A 66 16.93 -4.23 -4.25
N ILE A 67 16.44 -5.16 -5.07
CA ILE A 67 16.44 -6.60 -4.73
C ILE A 67 17.87 -7.17 -4.71
N ALA A 68 18.74 -6.69 -5.57
CA ALA A 68 20.14 -7.15 -5.68
C ALA A 68 21.07 -6.56 -4.60
N GLU A 69 20.64 -5.52 -3.84
CA GLU A 69 21.46 -4.92 -2.78
C GLU A 69 21.70 -5.95 -1.66
N PRO A 70 22.94 -6.35 -1.39
CA PRO A 70 23.25 -7.38 -0.40
C PRO A 70 23.12 -6.92 1.04
N ASP A 71 23.34 -5.62 1.32
CA ASP A 71 23.18 -5.05 2.65
C ASP A 71 21.71 -4.75 2.91
N LEU A 72 21.13 -5.42 3.90
CA LEU A 72 19.70 -5.31 4.19
C LEU A 72 19.26 -3.88 4.58
N THR A 73 20.10 -3.15 5.31
CA THR A 73 19.81 -1.76 5.70
C THR A 73 19.77 -0.84 4.46
N ARG A 74 20.72 -1.00 3.53
CA ARG A 74 20.77 -0.24 2.29
C ARG A 74 19.60 -0.62 1.39
N ARG A 75 19.28 -1.93 1.29
CA ARG A 75 18.13 -2.44 0.55
C ARG A 75 16.82 -1.78 0.98
N PHE A 76 16.50 -1.79 2.27
CA PHE A 76 15.27 -1.17 2.77
C PHE A 76 15.25 0.36 2.60
N ARG A 77 16.41 1.02 2.71
CA ARG A 77 16.50 2.46 2.40
C ARG A 77 16.23 2.76 0.92
N ALA A 78 16.79 1.95 0.03
CA ALA A 78 16.57 2.08 -1.41
C ALA A 78 15.10 1.79 -1.77
N GLN A 79 14.51 0.72 -1.21
CA GLN A 79 13.10 0.40 -1.35
C GLN A 79 12.22 1.57 -0.89
N ALA A 80 12.46 2.10 0.31
CA ALA A 80 11.72 3.23 0.86
C ALA A 80 11.84 4.52 0.03
N ALA A 81 12.91 4.67 -0.76
CA ALA A 81 13.08 5.83 -1.64
C ALA A 81 12.21 5.77 -2.92
N VAL A 82 11.84 4.57 -3.37
CA VAL A 82 11.00 4.37 -4.57
C VAL A 82 9.52 4.72 -4.30
N TYR A 83 8.99 4.30 -3.18
CA TYR A 83 7.55 4.33 -2.92
C TYR A 83 6.89 5.71 -2.80
N PRO A 84 7.52 6.79 -2.30
CA PRO A 84 6.88 8.09 -2.22
C PRO A 84 6.35 8.63 -3.56
N ALA A 85 7.06 8.34 -4.66
CA ALA A 85 6.60 8.72 -5.99
C ALA A 85 5.39 7.90 -6.44
N VAL A 86 5.37 6.60 -6.12
CA VAL A 86 4.24 5.70 -6.39
C VAL A 86 3.02 6.15 -5.58
N PHE A 87 3.16 6.32 -4.27
CA PHE A 87 2.05 6.67 -3.38
C PHE A 87 1.41 8.01 -3.74
N ARG A 88 2.19 9.04 -4.10
CA ARG A 88 1.60 10.30 -4.58
C ARG A 88 0.64 10.12 -5.76
N ARG A 89 0.89 9.14 -6.63
CA ARG A 89 0.06 8.89 -7.80
C ARG A 89 -1.15 8.02 -7.49
N ILE A 90 -0.99 6.97 -6.67
CA ILE A 90 -2.06 5.99 -6.44
C ILE A 90 -2.96 6.32 -5.25
N THR A 91 -2.45 7.02 -4.24
CA THR A 91 -3.22 7.27 -3.00
C THR A 91 -4.55 7.99 -3.26
N PRO A 92 -4.65 9.01 -4.13
CA PRO A 92 -5.95 9.62 -4.42
C PRO A 92 -6.97 8.63 -4.99
N LEU A 93 -6.54 7.69 -5.84
CA LEU A 93 -7.40 6.61 -6.37
C LEU A 93 -7.76 5.60 -5.28
N LEU A 94 -6.80 5.25 -4.41
CA LEU A 94 -7.03 4.34 -3.29
C LEU A 94 -8.10 4.89 -2.34
N LEU A 95 -7.97 6.13 -1.91
CA LEU A 95 -8.93 6.78 -1.01
C LEU A 95 -10.32 6.91 -1.66
N MET A 96 -10.37 7.23 -2.96
CA MET A 96 -11.62 7.26 -3.72
C MET A 96 -12.29 5.88 -3.75
N LEU A 97 -11.53 4.81 -3.98
CA LEU A 97 -12.05 3.43 -3.97
C LEU A 97 -12.53 3.02 -2.58
N GLN A 98 -11.76 3.34 -1.52
CA GLN A 98 -12.15 3.07 -0.13
C GLN A 98 -13.48 3.76 0.21
N GLY A 99 -13.65 5.02 -0.18
CA GLY A 99 -14.90 5.75 0.02
C GLY A 99 -16.09 5.16 -0.76
N ALA A 100 -15.84 4.51 -1.90
CA ALA A 100 -16.89 3.91 -2.73
C ALA A 100 -17.24 2.47 -2.33
N ALA A 101 -16.34 1.75 -1.68
CA ALA A 101 -16.42 0.29 -1.47
C ALA A 101 -17.67 -0.16 -0.70
N ALA A 102 -18.15 0.65 0.25
CA ALA A 102 -19.34 0.33 1.02
C ALA A 102 -20.63 0.20 0.17
N ASN A 103 -20.69 0.95 -0.96
CA ASN A 103 -21.90 1.03 -1.80
C ASN A 103 -21.66 0.59 -3.26
N GLN A 104 -20.45 0.19 -3.60
CA GLN A 104 -20.02 -0.19 -4.96
C GLN A 104 -19.24 -1.51 -4.92
N PRO A 105 -19.88 -2.64 -5.22
CA PRO A 105 -19.22 -3.96 -5.18
C PRO A 105 -17.97 -4.03 -6.07
N ASP A 106 -17.97 -3.37 -7.22
CA ASP A 106 -16.81 -3.30 -8.11
C ASP A 106 -15.60 -2.61 -7.45
N ALA A 107 -15.85 -1.54 -6.66
CA ALA A 107 -14.78 -0.84 -5.94
C ALA A 107 -14.22 -1.72 -4.81
N ALA A 108 -15.09 -2.43 -4.08
CA ALA A 108 -14.68 -3.38 -3.06
C ALA A 108 -13.83 -4.52 -3.65
N ALA A 109 -14.27 -5.10 -4.78
CA ALA A 109 -13.53 -6.16 -5.47
C ALA A 109 -12.14 -5.67 -5.96
N MET A 110 -12.06 -4.43 -6.45
CA MET A 110 -10.77 -3.86 -6.85
C MET A 110 -9.84 -3.63 -5.68
N LEU A 111 -10.34 -3.16 -4.53
CA LEU A 111 -9.52 -3.03 -3.33
C LEU A 111 -8.96 -4.38 -2.88
N ALA A 112 -9.79 -5.43 -2.86
CA ALA A 112 -9.35 -6.77 -2.51
C ALA A 112 -8.24 -7.26 -3.47
N GLU A 113 -8.41 -7.08 -4.78
CA GLU A 113 -7.37 -7.40 -5.76
C GLU A 113 -6.05 -6.65 -5.50
N PHE A 114 -6.12 -5.37 -5.16
CA PHE A 114 -4.92 -4.57 -4.89
C PHE A 114 -4.25 -4.97 -3.58
N ASP A 115 -5.01 -5.35 -2.57
CA ASP A 115 -4.48 -5.88 -1.30
C ASP A 115 -3.77 -7.22 -1.50
N GLU A 116 -4.32 -8.12 -2.29
CA GLU A 116 -3.65 -9.38 -2.66
C GLU A 116 -2.33 -9.13 -3.38
N ARG A 117 -2.31 -8.22 -4.33
CA ARG A 117 -1.08 -7.84 -5.06
C ARG A 117 -0.05 -7.17 -4.16
N ARG A 118 -0.49 -6.38 -3.18
CA ARG A 118 0.38 -5.78 -2.17
C ARG A 118 0.99 -6.85 -1.28
N LEU A 119 0.22 -7.86 -0.88
CA LEU A 119 0.70 -9.00 -0.10
C LEU A 119 1.71 -9.83 -0.91
N ASP A 120 1.45 -10.08 -2.19
CA ASP A 120 2.40 -10.77 -3.08
C ASP A 120 3.73 -9.99 -3.21
N ALA A 121 3.64 -8.67 -3.36
CA ALA A 121 4.82 -7.81 -3.39
C ALA A 121 5.60 -7.85 -2.07
N ALA A 122 4.91 -7.73 -0.93
CA ALA A 122 5.53 -7.83 0.40
C ALA A 122 6.21 -9.17 0.62
N THR A 123 5.57 -10.28 0.19
CA THR A 123 6.13 -11.63 0.24
C THR A 123 7.42 -11.75 -0.56
N LYS A 124 7.46 -11.21 -1.78
CA LYS A 124 8.66 -11.23 -2.63
C LYS A 124 9.82 -10.44 -1.98
N TYR A 125 9.53 -9.27 -1.43
CA TYR A 125 10.54 -8.47 -0.73
C TYR A 125 11.03 -9.15 0.55
N ALA A 126 10.13 -9.74 1.35
CA ALA A 126 10.49 -10.44 2.59
C ALA A 126 11.37 -11.66 2.29
N ARG A 127 11.02 -12.46 1.28
CA ARG A 127 11.82 -13.60 0.83
C ARG A 127 13.22 -13.18 0.37
N ALA A 128 13.30 -12.09 -0.42
CA ALA A 128 14.58 -11.56 -0.86
C ALA A 128 15.40 -11.00 0.32
N ALA A 129 14.74 -10.45 1.34
CA ALA A 129 15.40 -10.00 2.57
C ALA A 129 15.90 -11.18 3.40
N ALA A 130 15.10 -12.22 3.59
CA ALA A 130 15.49 -13.43 4.32
C ALA A 130 16.69 -14.12 3.70
N ALA A 131 16.78 -14.15 2.37
CA ALA A 131 17.91 -14.73 1.64
C ALA A 131 19.26 -14.05 1.92
N THR A 132 19.28 -12.84 2.51
CA THR A 132 20.53 -12.19 2.93
C THR A 132 21.10 -12.77 4.22
N GLY A 133 20.33 -13.51 5.00
CA GLY A 133 20.71 -13.98 6.35
C GLY A 133 20.82 -12.88 7.41
N GLN A 134 20.41 -11.64 7.09
CA GLN A 134 20.54 -10.47 7.97
C GLN A 134 19.24 -10.07 8.66
N LEU A 135 18.11 -10.79 8.40
CA LEU A 135 16.85 -10.49 9.09
C LEU A 135 16.98 -10.82 10.59
N ALA A 136 16.57 -9.87 11.43
CA ALA A 136 16.46 -10.06 12.87
C ALA A 136 15.15 -10.78 13.28
N THR A 137 14.18 -10.86 12.36
CA THR A 137 12.85 -11.45 12.55
C THR A 137 12.63 -12.58 11.53
N GLY A 138 11.52 -13.30 11.66
CA GLY A 138 11.11 -14.29 10.65
C GLY A 138 10.68 -13.64 9.32
N GLU A 139 10.71 -14.44 8.24
CA GLU A 139 10.26 -14.00 6.91
C GLU A 139 8.79 -13.54 6.93
N ASP A 140 7.92 -14.25 7.65
CA ASP A 140 6.51 -13.92 7.76
C ASP A 140 6.28 -12.58 8.48
N GLU A 141 6.98 -12.34 9.57
CA GLU A 141 6.90 -11.06 10.29
C GLU A 141 7.42 -9.89 9.41
N CYS A 142 8.50 -10.11 8.69
CA CYS A 142 9.01 -9.13 7.73
C CYS A 142 7.98 -8.85 6.62
N ARG A 143 7.33 -9.89 6.07
CA ARG A 143 6.24 -9.76 5.09
C ARG A 143 5.11 -8.90 5.64
N ASP A 144 4.62 -9.20 6.83
CA ASP A 144 3.46 -8.52 7.41
C ASP A 144 3.75 -7.04 7.71
N VAL A 145 4.97 -6.72 8.19
CA VAL A 145 5.43 -5.34 8.35
C VAL A 145 5.53 -4.63 7.00
N LEU A 146 6.09 -5.28 5.99
CA LEU A 146 6.17 -4.72 4.64
C LEU A 146 4.78 -4.51 4.05
N TRP A 147 3.86 -5.47 4.19
CA TRP A 147 2.50 -5.34 3.72
C TRP A 147 1.78 -4.14 4.36
N ALA A 148 1.89 -3.96 5.67
CA ALA A 148 1.32 -2.82 6.38
C ALA A 148 1.95 -1.47 5.96
N THR A 149 3.26 -1.43 5.74
CA THR A 149 3.99 -0.20 5.40
C THR A 149 3.95 0.17 3.92
N LEU A 150 3.65 -0.79 3.04
CA LEU A 150 3.39 -0.56 1.61
C LEU A 150 1.95 -0.09 1.33
N ASP A 151 1.24 0.40 2.35
CA ASP A 151 -0.11 0.93 2.23
C ASP A 151 -0.09 2.43 1.88
N GLY A 152 -0.77 2.78 0.79
CA GLY A 152 -0.92 4.17 0.38
C GLY A 152 -1.76 5.01 1.35
N ALA A 153 -2.72 4.40 2.08
CA ALA A 153 -3.51 5.10 3.09
C ALA A 153 -2.66 5.44 4.32
N LEU A 154 -1.83 4.51 4.80
CA LEU A 154 -0.87 4.79 5.88
C LEU A 154 0.12 5.88 5.46
N TRP A 155 0.62 5.83 4.22
CA TRP A 155 1.48 6.88 3.69
C TRP A 155 0.78 8.24 3.68
N HIS A 156 -0.50 8.30 3.27
CA HIS A 156 -1.31 9.52 3.28
C HIS A 156 -1.40 10.10 4.69
N GLN A 157 -1.79 9.30 5.67
CA GLN A 157 -1.90 9.71 7.07
C GLN A 157 -0.59 10.29 7.60
N LEU A 158 0.53 9.62 7.33
CA LEU A 158 1.82 10.06 7.85
C LEU A 158 2.38 11.27 7.11
N VAL A 159 2.30 11.29 5.78
CA VAL A 159 2.96 12.30 4.95
C VAL A 159 2.04 13.49 4.68
N ALA A 160 0.80 13.26 4.22
CA ALA A 160 -0.11 14.35 3.85
C ALA A 160 -0.72 15.02 5.08
N GLU A 161 -1.16 14.24 6.08
CA GLU A 161 -1.83 14.80 7.26
C GLU A 161 -0.85 15.19 8.38
N ARG A 162 0.24 14.43 8.56
CA ARG A 162 1.20 14.64 9.66
C ARG A 162 2.51 15.28 9.23
N GLY A 163 2.72 15.56 7.93
CA GLY A 163 3.89 16.27 7.42
C GLY A 163 5.21 15.47 7.44
N TRP A 164 5.17 14.16 7.40
CA TRP A 164 6.34 13.27 7.54
C TRP A 164 7.20 13.16 6.26
N VAL A 165 7.51 14.22 5.56
CA VAL A 165 8.10 14.18 4.21
C VAL A 165 9.42 13.41 4.09
N ARG A 166 10.30 13.42 5.12
CA ARG A 166 11.58 12.69 5.10
C ARG A 166 11.74 11.67 6.22
N ARG A 167 10.97 11.76 7.30
CA ARG A 167 11.01 10.81 8.42
C ARG A 167 10.29 9.52 8.11
N ALA A 168 9.18 9.56 7.37
CA ALA A 168 8.39 8.38 7.01
C ALA A 168 9.24 7.32 6.29
N ILE A 169 10.10 7.75 5.38
CA ILE A 169 11.01 6.87 4.62
C ILE A 169 11.98 6.13 5.56
N ARG A 170 12.49 6.79 6.60
CA ARG A 170 13.45 6.18 7.54
C ARG A 170 12.79 5.27 8.56
N VAL A 171 11.55 5.57 8.95
CA VAL A 171 10.79 4.76 9.91
C VAL A 171 10.26 3.50 9.26
N LEU A 172 9.78 3.58 8.01
CA LEU A 172 9.33 2.42 7.23
C LEU A 172 10.48 1.46 6.88
N ALA A 173 11.73 1.94 6.85
CA ALA A 173 12.92 1.11 6.64
C ALA A 173 13.49 0.50 7.94
N ARG A 174 13.07 0.94 9.12
CA ARG A 174 13.61 0.46 10.41
C ARG A 174 13.07 -0.89 10.90
N PRO A 175 11.80 -1.29 10.68
CA PRO A 175 11.25 -2.48 11.32
C PRO A 175 11.97 -3.78 10.96
N ALA A 176 12.52 -3.87 9.76
CA ALA A 176 13.20 -5.09 9.33
C ALA A 176 14.65 -5.21 9.82
N VAL A 177 15.25 -4.14 10.38
CA VAL A 177 16.67 -4.10 10.78
C VAL A 177 16.84 -4.07 12.31
N GLY A 178 15.79 -4.09 13.09
CA GLY A 178 15.92 -4.10 14.56
C GLY A 178 14.88 -3.25 15.25
N LEU A 179 13.61 -3.45 14.99
CA LEU A 179 12.62 -3.26 16.02
C LEU A 179 12.74 -4.46 16.95
N HIS A 180 13.63 -4.39 17.92
CA HIS A 180 13.39 -5.01 19.20
C HIS A 180 12.12 -4.31 19.73
N ILE A 181 10.95 -4.79 19.35
CA ILE A 181 9.80 -4.71 20.23
C ILE A 181 10.27 -5.55 21.40
N GLY A 182 10.64 -4.86 22.49
CA GLY A 182 11.30 -5.48 23.62
C GLY A 182 10.59 -6.78 23.97
N LYS A 183 11.34 -7.83 24.18
CA LYS A 183 10.93 -8.97 25.00
C LYS A 183 10.56 -8.37 26.37
N GLY A 184 9.30 -8.02 26.56
CA GLY A 184 8.85 -7.32 27.75
C GLY A 184 7.35 -7.06 27.76
N LEU A 185 6.57 -7.95 27.16
CA LEU A 185 5.23 -8.26 27.67
C LEU A 185 5.39 -9.58 28.42
N ASP A 186 5.91 -9.46 29.64
CA ASP A 186 5.80 -10.48 30.67
C ASP A 186 4.28 -10.76 30.86
N PRO A 187 3.79 -11.99 30.66
CA PRO A 187 2.39 -12.33 30.94
C PRO A 187 2.08 -12.42 32.45
N GLY A 188 2.94 -11.86 33.30
CA GLY A 188 2.77 -11.79 34.75
C GLY A 188 2.04 -10.54 35.20
N MET A 189 0.76 -10.35 34.87
CA MET A 189 -0.09 -9.46 35.64
C MET A 189 -0.44 -10.14 36.96
N PRO A 190 -0.05 -9.57 38.13
CA PRO A 190 -0.48 -10.09 39.41
C PRO A 190 -2.00 -9.96 39.56
N GLY A 191 -2.58 -11.04 40.04
CA GLY A 191 -4.00 -11.19 40.26
C GLY A 191 -4.63 -10.07 41.07
N ARG A 192 -5.89 -9.83 40.78
CA ARG A 192 -6.82 -9.00 41.54
C ARG A 192 -6.71 -9.29 43.03
N ALA A 193 -6.29 -8.30 43.81
CA ALA A 193 -6.47 -8.31 45.23
C ALA A 193 -7.96 -8.32 45.55
N SER A 194 -8.38 -9.35 46.26
CA SER A 194 -9.69 -9.51 46.87
C SER A 194 -10.00 -8.34 47.80
N ALA A 195 -11.04 -7.58 47.49
CA ALA A 195 -11.62 -6.65 48.44
C ALA A 195 -12.26 -7.46 49.58
N SER A 196 -11.57 -7.55 50.69
CA SER A 196 -12.11 -8.02 51.93
C SER A 196 -13.14 -7.03 52.47
N SER A 197 -14.33 -7.54 52.72
CA SER A 197 -15.40 -6.86 53.42
C SER A 197 -14.96 -6.56 54.89
N ALA A 198 -14.82 -5.31 55.22
CA ALA A 198 -14.83 -4.88 56.60
C ALA A 198 -16.28 -4.45 56.97
N ARG A 199 -16.95 -5.26 57.77
CA ARG A 199 -18.12 -4.86 58.57
C ARG A 199 -17.61 -3.93 59.66
N LEU A 200 -18.33 -2.85 59.87
CA LEU A 200 -18.35 -2.13 61.14
C LEU A 200 -19.77 -2.01 61.57
N GLY A 201 -19.93 -2.40 62.82
CA GLY A 201 -21.10 -2.21 63.62
C GLY A 201 -21.34 -0.77 64.03
#